data_ba820df7d4c51a43364c4a828592ef04
#
_entry.id   ba820df7d4c51a43364c4a828592ef04
#
_cell.length_a   1.000
_cell.length_b   1.000
_cell.length_c   1.000
_cell.angle_alpha   90.00
_cell.angle_beta   90.00
_cell.angle_gamma   90.00
#
_symmetry.space_group_name_H-M   'P 1'
#
loop_
_entity.id
_entity.type
_entity.pdbx_description
1 polymer ?
#
loop_
_entity_poly.entity_id
_entity_poly.type
_entity_poly.pdbx_seq_one_letter_code
_entity_poly.pdbx_strand_id
1 'polypeptide(L)'
;MSEPYFNIVNLIERLHRHFLDVLRTELRQMNVDDINAVQALLLYNIGENEVVIRDLKDRGYYHGSNVSYNIKKLTEFGYLGQERSPHDKRSIRLRLTDKGMRLCNGIRDLQAYLAGRLDPSPDMQAALDGAAQSMQRVERLWSDFIHYGRT
;
A
#
# COMPACT_ATOMS: atom_id res chain seq x y z
N MET A 1 16.43 -14.83 -23.78
CA MET A 1 15.08 -14.73 -23.20
C MET A 1 15.12 -14.76 -21.69
N SER A 2 14.37 -13.92 -21.04
CA SER A 2 14.56 -13.68 -19.63
C SER A 2 13.58 -14.48 -18.76
N GLU A 3 13.86 -15.76 -18.56
CA GLU A 3 13.12 -16.60 -17.62
C GLU A 3 13.12 -16.02 -16.21
N PRO A 4 14.23 -15.47 -15.67
CA PRO A 4 14.22 -14.81 -14.37
C PRO A 4 13.24 -13.64 -14.29
N TYR A 5 13.06 -12.88 -15.36
CA TYR A 5 12.07 -11.81 -15.40
C TYR A 5 10.65 -12.36 -15.24
N PHE A 6 10.29 -13.40 -15.96
CA PHE A 6 8.96 -14.01 -15.86
C PHE A 6 8.71 -14.58 -14.45
N ASN A 7 9.74 -15.17 -13.84
CA ASN A 7 9.65 -15.69 -12.48
C ASN A 7 9.37 -14.58 -11.47
N ILE A 8 10.06 -13.44 -11.60
CA ILE A 8 9.82 -12.28 -10.73
C ILE A 8 8.41 -11.73 -10.90
N VAL A 9 7.96 -11.57 -12.14
CA VAL A 9 6.61 -11.07 -12.41
C VAL A 9 5.55 -11.97 -11.78
N ASN A 10 5.69 -13.28 -11.94
CA ASN A 10 4.78 -14.24 -11.34
C ASN A 10 4.80 -14.18 -9.81
N LEU A 11 5.98 -13.99 -9.21
CA LEU A 11 6.12 -13.82 -7.77
C LEU A 11 5.47 -12.53 -7.26
N ILE A 12 5.70 -11.42 -7.94
CA ILE A 12 5.10 -10.14 -7.60
C ILE A 12 3.57 -10.28 -7.56
N GLU A 13 2.99 -10.90 -8.58
CA GLU A 13 1.55 -11.10 -8.66
C GLU A 13 1.02 -11.96 -7.52
N ARG A 14 1.69 -13.10 -7.23
CA ARG A 14 1.28 -13.98 -6.13
C ARG A 14 1.48 -13.31 -4.77
N LEU A 15 2.61 -12.63 -4.58
CA LEU A 15 2.92 -11.96 -3.30
C LEU A 15 1.89 -10.87 -3.00
N HIS A 16 1.44 -10.14 -4.01
CA HIS A 16 0.41 -9.13 -3.78
C HIS A 16 -0.88 -9.77 -3.25
N ARG A 17 -1.33 -10.87 -3.85
CA ARG A 17 -2.52 -11.58 -3.38
C ARG A 17 -2.33 -12.17 -1.98
N HIS A 18 -1.17 -12.76 -1.72
CA HIS A 18 -0.85 -13.30 -0.39
C HIS A 18 -0.80 -12.20 0.67
N PHE A 19 -0.25 -11.05 0.32
CA PHE A 19 -0.18 -9.93 1.25
C PHE A 19 -1.58 -9.46 1.65
N LEU A 20 -2.51 -9.39 0.70
CA LEU A 20 -3.90 -9.07 1.01
C LEU A 20 -4.53 -10.14 1.92
N ASP A 21 -4.20 -11.42 1.74
CA ASP A 21 -4.68 -12.48 2.63
C ASP A 21 -4.09 -12.36 4.04
N VAL A 22 -2.82 -11.96 4.15
CA VAL A 22 -2.20 -11.66 5.44
C VAL A 22 -2.96 -10.54 6.15
N LEU A 23 -3.30 -9.47 5.43
CA LEU A 23 -4.07 -8.38 5.99
C LEU A 23 -5.47 -8.82 6.41
N ARG A 24 -6.15 -9.64 5.61
CA ARG A 24 -7.48 -10.19 5.96
C ARG A 24 -7.42 -10.99 7.25
N THR A 25 -6.38 -11.81 7.40
CA THR A 25 -6.17 -12.60 8.61
C THR A 25 -6.00 -11.70 9.83
N GLU A 26 -5.18 -10.67 9.71
CA GLU A 26 -4.94 -9.72 10.80
C GLU A 26 -6.20 -8.93 11.15
N LEU A 27 -6.95 -8.47 10.16
CA LEU A 27 -8.20 -7.75 10.41
C LEU A 27 -9.18 -8.61 11.21
N ARG A 28 -9.28 -9.89 10.89
CA ARG A 28 -10.11 -10.82 11.65
C ARG A 28 -9.64 -10.97 13.10
N GLN A 29 -8.32 -11.06 13.32
CA GLN A 29 -7.76 -11.16 14.66
C GLN A 29 -7.95 -9.88 15.48
N MET A 30 -8.00 -8.73 14.80
CA MET A 30 -8.28 -7.43 15.42
C MET A 30 -9.77 -7.18 15.61
N ASN A 31 -10.64 -8.09 15.19
CA ASN A 31 -12.10 -7.94 15.17
C ASN A 31 -12.55 -6.73 14.34
N VAL A 32 -11.86 -6.46 13.26
CA VAL A 32 -12.22 -5.42 12.29
C VAL A 32 -13.00 -6.07 11.16
N ASP A 33 -14.27 -5.71 11.02
CA ASP A 33 -15.18 -6.30 10.04
C ASP A 33 -15.86 -5.26 9.12
N ASP A 34 -15.63 -3.98 9.37
CA ASP A 34 -16.26 -2.88 8.63
C ASP A 34 -15.46 -2.43 7.41
N ILE A 35 -14.20 -2.85 7.28
CA ILE A 35 -13.37 -2.56 6.11
C ILE A 35 -12.68 -3.83 5.61
N ASN A 36 -12.25 -3.79 4.35
CA ASN A 36 -11.56 -4.90 3.72
C ASN A 36 -10.03 -4.66 3.67
N ALA A 37 -9.29 -5.68 3.19
CA ALA A 37 -7.83 -5.62 3.14
C ALA A 37 -7.31 -4.49 2.23
N VAL A 38 -7.99 -4.23 1.11
CA VAL A 38 -7.60 -3.15 0.19
C VAL A 38 -7.74 -1.79 0.88
N GLN A 39 -8.83 -1.59 1.61
CA GLN A 39 -9.07 -0.36 2.38
C GLN A 39 -8.05 -0.20 3.51
N ALA A 40 -7.73 -1.29 4.21
CA ALA A 40 -6.71 -1.28 5.26
C ALA A 40 -5.33 -0.93 4.70
N LEU A 41 -4.98 -1.48 3.54
CA LEU A 41 -3.72 -1.17 2.86
C LEU A 41 -3.66 0.30 2.46
N LEU A 42 -4.76 0.85 1.96
CA LEU A 42 -4.85 2.27 1.62
C LEU A 42 -4.58 3.15 2.84
N LEU A 43 -5.19 2.83 3.99
CA LEU A 43 -4.93 3.54 5.24
C LEU A 43 -3.45 3.48 5.63
N TYR A 44 -2.89 2.28 5.56
CA TYR A 44 -1.48 2.08 5.90
C TYR A 44 -0.55 2.90 5.00
N ASN A 45 -0.87 3.01 3.71
CA ASN A 45 -0.09 3.79 2.75
C ASN A 45 -0.24 5.31 2.95
N ILE A 46 -1.40 5.78 3.44
CA ILE A 46 -1.57 7.18 3.81
C ILE A 46 -0.65 7.52 4.99
N GLY A 47 -0.62 6.66 6.01
CA GLY A 47 0.26 6.82 7.16
C GLY A 47 -0.08 8.02 8.03
N GLU A 48 0.90 8.47 8.79
CA GLU A 48 0.73 9.52 9.79
C GLU A 48 0.61 10.93 9.21
N ASN A 49 1.02 11.12 7.96
CA ASN A 49 1.07 12.44 7.32
C ASN A 49 -0.24 12.73 6.60
N GLU A 50 -0.60 14.01 6.56
CA GLU A 50 -1.70 14.46 5.70
C GLU A 50 -1.33 14.22 4.24
N VAL A 51 -2.28 13.71 3.47
CA VAL A 51 -2.09 13.40 2.06
C VAL A 51 -3.24 14.02 1.26
N VAL A 52 -2.91 14.65 0.15
CA VAL A 52 -3.90 15.14 -0.81
C VAL A 52 -4.35 13.95 -1.67
N ILE A 53 -5.66 13.81 -1.91
CA ILE A 53 -6.22 12.72 -2.70
C ILE A 53 -5.54 12.62 -4.08
N ARG A 54 -5.29 13.76 -4.71
CA ARG A 54 -4.61 13.81 -6.00
C ARG A 54 -3.24 13.14 -5.97
N ASP A 55 -2.49 13.33 -4.89
CA ASP A 55 -1.15 12.75 -4.76
C ASP A 55 -1.21 11.21 -4.64
N LEU A 56 -2.24 10.66 -4.01
CA LEU A 56 -2.44 9.21 -3.97
C LEU A 56 -2.63 8.64 -5.37
N LYS A 57 -3.42 9.32 -6.20
CA LYS A 57 -3.63 8.91 -7.60
C LYS A 57 -2.35 9.04 -8.42
N ASP A 58 -1.61 10.14 -8.23
CA ASP A 58 -0.37 10.42 -8.97
C ASP A 58 0.76 9.47 -8.60
N ARG A 59 0.78 8.96 -7.36
CA ARG A 59 1.74 7.94 -6.93
C ARG A 59 1.51 6.58 -7.60
N GLY A 60 0.40 6.43 -8.32
CA GLY A 60 0.11 5.20 -9.04
C GLY A 60 -0.32 4.02 -8.18
N TYR A 61 -0.61 4.25 -6.90
CA TYR A 61 -1.02 3.17 -6.01
C TYR A 61 -2.39 2.62 -6.34
N TYR A 62 -3.29 3.46 -6.91
CA TYR A 62 -4.69 3.09 -7.10
C TYR A 62 -5.28 3.78 -8.31
N HIS A 63 -6.25 3.13 -8.95
CA HIS A 63 -7.05 3.74 -10.02
C HIS A 63 -8.08 4.70 -9.41
N GLY A 64 -8.32 5.82 -10.10
CA GLY A 64 -9.04 6.95 -9.57
C GLY A 64 -10.41 6.67 -8.96
N SER A 65 -11.26 5.87 -9.63
CA SER A 65 -12.61 5.57 -9.14
C SER A 65 -12.59 4.72 -7.86
N ASN A 66 -11.68 3.73 -7.81
CA ASN A 66 -11.55 2.86 -6.64
C ASN A 66 -11.01 3.63 -5.43
N VAL A 67 -10.08 4.56 -5.66
CA VAL A 67 -9.55 5.40 -4.59
C VAL A 67 -10.67 6.25 -3.99
N SER A 68 -11.46 6.92 -4.81
CA SER A 68 -12.54 7.79 -4.35
C SER A 68 -13.59 7.01 -3.55
N TYR A 69 -13.99 5.83 -4.04
CA TYR A 69 -14.93 4.96 -3.34
C TYR A 69 -14.39 4.52 -1.98
N ASN A 70 -13.14 4.05 -1.94
CA ASN A 70 -12.53 3.55 -0.71
C ASN A 70 -12.33 4.67 0.32
N ILE A 71 -11.94 5.87 -0.12
CA ILE A 71 -11.82 7.03 0.75
C ILE A 71 -13.17 7.39 1.36
N LYS A 72 -14.22 7.37 0.55
CA LYS A 72 -15.58 7.63 1.04
C LYS A 72 -15.98 6.64 2.12
N LYS A 73 -15.75 5.34 1.89
CA LYS A 73 -16.07 4.29 2.85
C LYS A 73 -15.27 4.43 4.14
N LEU A 74 -13.97 4.67 4.02
CA LEU A 74 -13.10 4.85 5.18
C LEU A 74 -13.48 6.08 6.00
N THR A 75 -13.95 7.13 5.34
CA THR A 75 -14.46 8.33 6.03
C THR A 75 -15.75 8.03 6.75
N GLU A 76 -16.69 7.35 6.08
CA GLU A 76 -17.98 6.96 6.68
C GLU A 76 -17.80 6.09 7.92
N PHE A 77 -16.83 5.18 7.91
CA PHE A 77 -16.57 4.28 9.03
C PHE A 77 -15.64 4.86 10.09
N GLY A 78 -15.19 6.11 9.92
CA GLY A 78 -14.48 6.84 10.94
C GLY A 78 -12.97 6.59 10.99
N TYR A 79 -12.37 6.05 9.94
CA TYR A 79 -10.93 5.83 9.85
C TYR A 79 -10.18 7.03 9.27
N LEU A 80 -10.84 7.84 8.45
CA LEU A 80 -10.26 9.01 7.80
C LEU A 80 -11.08 10.25 8.10
N GLY A 81 -10.38 11.39 8.25
CA GLY A 81 -10.95 12.72 8.20
C GLY A 81 -10.57 13.39 6.89
N GLN A 82 -11.47 14.23 6.38
CA GLN A 82 -11.24 14.99 5.16
C GLN A 82 -11.36 16.48 5.47
N GLU A 83 -10.41 17.26 4.96
CA GLU A 83 -10.42 18.70 5.07
C GLU A 83 -10.14 19.32 3.70
N ARG A 84 -10.89 20.36 3.34
CA ARG A 84 -10.57 21.14 2.16
C ARG A 84 -9.41 22.08 2.50
N SER A 85 -8.46 22.20 1.56
CA SER A 85 -7.38 23.17 1.73
C SER A 85 -7.95 24.59 1.77
N PRO A 86 -7.53 25.42 2.75
CA PRO A 86 -7.97 26.82 2.80
C PRO A 86 -7.48 27.63 1.60
N HIS A 87 -6.42 27.20 0.92
CA HIS A 87 -5.83 27.91 -0.20
C HIS A 87 -6.29 27.38 -1.56
N ASP A 88 -6.80 26.14 -1.60
CA ASP A 88 -7.28 25.52 -2.85
C ASP A 88 -8.49 24.64 -2.51
N LYS A 89 -9.68 25.15 -2.81
CA LYS A 89 -10.94 24.46 -2.55
C LYS A 89 -11.10 23.15 -3.34
N ARG A 90 -10.24 22.92 -4.35
CA ARG A 90 -10.24 21.69 -5.15
C ARG A 90 -9.41 20.59 -4.53
N SER A 91 -8.54 20.93 -3.56
CA SER A 91 -7.66 19.96 -2.90
C SER A 91 -8.30 19.51 -1.60
N ILE A 92 -8.50 18.19 -1.48
CA ILE A 92 -8.99 17.55 -0.26
C ILE A 92 -7.81 16.87 0.40
N ARG A 93 -7.55 17.21 1.66
CA ARG A 93 -6.53 16.58 2.49
C ARG A 93 -7.15 15.45 3.29
N LEU A 94 -6.45 14.35 3.35
CA LEU A 94 -6.81 13.19 4.14
C LEU A 94 -5.92 13.08 5.35
N ARG A 95 -6.51 12.72 6.47
CA ARG A 95 -5.80 12.48 7.72
C ARG A 95 -6.39 11.26 8.40
N LEU A 96 -5.55 10.44 8.99
CA LEU A 96 -6.01 9.33 9.83
C LEU A 96 -6.65 9.88 11.10
N THR A 97 -7.79 9.29 11.47
CA THR A 97 -8.37 9.50 12.80
C THR A 97 -7.62 8.64 13.81
N ASP A 98 -7.93 8.77 15.11
CA ASP A 98 -7.37 7.89 16.13
C ASP A 98 -7.69 6.42 15.83
N LYS A 99 -8.88 6.13 15.33
CA LYS A 99 -9.28 4.78 14.90
C LYS A 99 -8.40 4.30 13.75
N GLY A 100 -8.15 5.16 12.76
CA GLY A 100 -7.27 4.86 11.63
C GLY A 100 -5.82 4.64 12.07
N MET A 101 -5.33 5.45 13.00
CA MET A 101 -3.98 5.29 13.55
C MET A 101 -3.81 3.96 14.28
N ARG A 102 -4.81 3.57 15.08
CA ARG A 102 -4.76 2.27 15.76
C ARG A 102 -4.67 1.11 14.78
N LEU A 103 -5.44 1.17 13.70
CA LEU A 103 -5.37 0.16 12.65
C LEU A 103 -3.99 0.13 12.00
N CYS A 104 -3.45 1.27 11.62
CA CYS A 104 -2.12 1.35 11.00
C CYS A 104 -1.03 0.85 11.94
N ASN A 105 -1.12 1.15 13.23
CA ASN A 105 -0.18 0.63 14.23
C ASN A 105 -0.26 -0.89 14.33
N GLY A 106 -1.46 -1.45 14.28
CA GLY A 106 -1.65 -2.92 14.26
C GLY A 106 -0.99 -3.56 13.05
N ILE A 107 -1.15 -2.97 11.87
CA ILE A 107 -0.51 -3.47 10.65
C ILE A 107 1.00 -3.33 10.73
N ARG A 108 1.50 -2.21 11.28
CA ARG A 108 2.94 -1.99 11.46
C ARG A 108 3.53 -3.04 12.40
N ASP A 109 2.84 -3.34 13.51
CA ASP A 109 3.27 -4.37 14.45
C ASP A 109 3.28 -5.75 13.80
N LEU A 110 2.28 -6.07 12.99
CA LEU A 110 2.26 -7.30 12.20
C LEU A 110 3.46 -7.38 11.27
N GLN A 111 3.76 -6.32 10.54
CA GLN A 111 4.90 -6.29 9.63
C GLN A 111 6.22 -6.47 10.36
N ALA A 112 6.37 -5.84 11.52
CA ALA A 112 7.56 -6.03 12.36
C ALA A 112 7.69 -7.48 12.84
N TYR A 113 6.57 -8.09 13.26
CA TYR A 113 6.54 -9.49 13.67
C TYR A 113 6.97 -10.41 12.52
N LEU A 114 6.42 -10.22 11.33
CA LEU A 114 6.76 -11.05 10.16
C LEU A 114 8.20 -10.85 9.74
N ALA A 115 8.68 -9.62 9.74
CA ALA A 115 10.08 -9.32 9.44
C ALA A 115 11.03 -10.04 10.40
N GLY A 116 10.67 -10.10 11.67
CA GLY A 116 11.45 -10.82 12.68
C GLY A 116 11.43 -12.33 12.52
N ARG A 117 10.51 -12.87 11.73
CA ARG A 117 10.44 -14.32 11.43
C ARG A 117 11.30 -14.73 10.25
N LEU A 118 11.75 -13.77 9.45
CA LEU A 118 12.72 -14.05 8.40
C LEU A 118 14.10 -14.30 9.02
N ASP A 119 14.91 -15.07 8.29
CA ASP A 119 16.30 -15.30 8.69
C ASP A 119 17.02 -13.97 8.93
N PRO A 120 17.53 -13.69 10.14
CA PRO A 120 18.21 -12.43 10.44
C PRO A 120 19.65 -12.35 9.90
N SER A 121 20.13 -13.37 9.19
CA SER A 121 21.51 -13.40 8.71
C SER A 121 21.82 -12.22 7.79
N PRO A 122 23.09 -11.73 7.79
CA PRO A 122 23.50 -10.71 6.84
C PRO A 122 23.28 -11.11 5.38
N ASP A 123 23.40 -12.39 5.05
CA ASP A 123 23.16 -12.90 3.70
C ASP A 123 21.70 -12.70 3.28
N MET A 124 20.75 -12.97 4.18
CA MET A 124 19.33 -12.74 3.90
C MET A 124 19.03 -11.25 3.75
N GLN A 125 19.61 -10.40 4.59
CA GLN A 125 19.41 -8.96 4.47
C GLN A 125 19.94 -8.43 3.15
N ALA A 126 21.12 -8.89 2.73
CA ALA A 126 21.70 -8.53 1.43
C ALA A 126 20.83 -9.03 0.27
N ALA A 127 20.28 -10.24 0.38
CA ALA A 127 19.39 -10.80 -0.63
C ALA A 127 18.10 -9.98 -0.76
N LEU A 128 17.52 -9.55 0.36
CA LEU A 128 16.33 -8.69 0.36
C LEU A 128 16.62 -7.33 -0.27
N ASP A 129 17.78 -6.73 0.05
CA ASP A 129 18.18 -5.46 -0.58
C ASP A 129 18.34 -5.61 -2.09
N GLY A 130 18.99 -6.69 -2.53
CA GLY A 130 19.16 -6.98 -3.96
C GLY A 130 17.84 -7.20 -4.67
N ALA A 131 16.91 -7.93 -4.04
CA ALA A 131 15.57 -8.15 -4.56
C ALA A 131 14.83 -6.83 -4.73
N ALA A 132 14.87 -5.96 -3.70
CA ALA A 132 14.22 -4.66 -3.75
C ALA A 132 14.78 -3.80 -4.88
N GLN A 133 16.11 -3.77 -5.06
CA GLN A 133 16.74 -3.02 -6.14
C GLN A 133 16.30 -3.53 -7.51
N SER A 134 16.24 -4.85 -7.68
CA SER A 134 15.80 -5.47 -8.93
C SER A 134 14.35 -5.15 -9.24
N MET A 135 13.49 -5.21 -8.23
CA MET A 135 12.06 -4.87 -8.38
C MET A 135 11.87 -3.39 -8.72
N GLN A 136 12.67 -2.50 -8.17
CA GLN A 136 12.64 -1.08 -8.52
C GLN A 136 13.00 -0.83 -9.98
N ARG A 137 13.91 -1.62 -10.53
CA ARG A 137 14.22 -1.55 -11.98
C ARG A 137 13.04 -2.00 -12.84
N VAL A 138 12.37 -3.07 -12.42
CA VAL A 138 11.15 -3.54 -13.12
C VAL A 138 10.06 -2.47 -13.02
N GLU A 139 9.87 -1.87 -11.86
CA GLU A 139 8.90 -0.79 -11.66
C GLU A 139 9.16 0.37 -12.61
N ARG A 140 10.43 0.78 -12.75
CA ARG A 140 10.80 1.87 -13.65
C ARG A 140 10.52 1.50 -15.12
N LEU A 141 10.85 0.27 -15.50
CA LEU A 141 10.57 -0.22 -16.86
C LEU A 141 9.05 -0.18 -17.16
N TRP A 142 8.26 -0.64 -16.21
CA TRP A 142 6.79 -0.63 -16.36
C TRP A 142 6.24 0.79 -16.38
N SER A 143 6.77 1.67 -15.55
CA SER A 143 6.38 3.07 -15.52
C SER A 143 6.64 3.75 -16.87
N ASP A 144 7.81 3.50 -17.46
CA ASP A 144 8.15 4.03 -18.79
C ASP A 144 7.19 3.48 -19.85
N PHE A 145 6.89 2.20 -19.81
CA PHE A 145 5.94 1.60 -20.75
C PHE A 145 4.54 2.22 -20.60
N ILE A 146 4.08 2.43 -19.36
CA ILE A 146 2.77 3.03 -19.09
C ILE A 146 2.69 4.45 -19.67
N HIS A 147 3.77 5.24 -19.54
CA HIS A 147 3.78 6.65 -19.97
C HIS A 147 4.09 6.82 -21.46
N TYR A 148 4.96 6.00 -22.02
CA TYR A 148 5.51 6.22 -23.38
C TYR A 148 5.20 5.09 -24.35
N GLY A 149 4.67 3.97 -23.89
CA GLY A 149 4.40 2.82 -24.74
C GLY A 149 5.68 2.12 -25.20
N ARG A 150 5.57 1.34 -26.25
CA ARG A 150 6.72 0.64 -26.84
C ARG A 150 7.58 1.64 -27.60
N THR A 151 8.86 1.61 -27.32
CA THR A 151 9.85 2.45 -28.03
C THR A 151 10.77 1.58 -28.85
#